data_0fcc46f709cb14c936cdd25c15506b8a
#
_entry.id   0fcc46f709cb14c936cdd25c15506b8a
#
_cell.length_a   1.000
_cell.length_b   1.000
_cell.length_c   1.000
_cell.angle_alpha   90.00
_cell.angle_beta   90.00
_cell.angle_gamma   90.00
#
_symmetry.space_group_name_H-M   'P 1'
#
loop_
_entity.id
_entity.type
_entity.pdbx_description
1 polymer ?
#
loop_
_entity_poly.entity_id
_entity_poly.type
_entity_poly.pdbx_seq_one_letter_code
_entity_poly.pdbx_strand_id
1 'polypeptide(L)'
;MADNKTQNRKINTVLFDFDGTLVDTNDVIVASWQHTYMHYLGREETLEKITACFGEPLLLTMEREFPGVDPEESAEVYRRYQREYADELVKIFPGIKELLEELKKAGYRMGIVTSRTRESARRYMDMFGIGPYFEDMVTCEDTHIHKPNPEPILLCLDKMGITAEEAIMVGDSPFDIKCANNAEVKSVLVDWRITGCGESPIADAAEDYTIAEPAELMEVLKKVNG
;
A
#
# COMPACT_ATOMS: atom_id res chain seq x y z
N MET A 1 0.90 30.70 32.92
CA MET A 1 0.68 30.88 31.46
C MET A 1 1.72 30.01 30.79
N ALA A 2 1.31 28.84 30.34
CA ALA A 2 2.22 27.91 29.65
C ALA A 2 2.36 28.38 28.21
N ASP A 3 3.58 28.72 27.82
CA ASP A 3 3.93 29.00 26.42
C ASP A 3 3.70 27.75 25.58
N ASN A 4 2.57 27.72 24.88
CA ASN A 4 2.26 26.70 23.90
C ASN A 4 3.03 27.03 22.60
N LYS A 5 4.34 26.87 22.62
CA LYS A 5 5.13 26.78 21.39
C LYS A 5 4.81 25.44 20.78
N THR A 6 3.86 25.43 19.83
CA THR A 6 3.73 24.35 18.86
C THR A 6 5.07 24.24 18.13
N GLN A 7 5.97 23.40 18.63
CA GLN A 7 7.16 23.01 17.88
C GLN A 7 6.64 22.36 16.61
N ASN A 8 6.95 22.96 15.47
CA ASN A 8 6.71 22.40 14.15
C ASN A 8 7.53 21.10 14.09
N ARG A 9 6.89 19.95 14.43
CA ARG A 9 7.58 18.66 14.49
C ARG A 9 7.99 18.28 13.08
N LYS A 10 9.26 17.92 12.93
CA LYS A 10 9.85 17.55 11.65
C LYS A 10 9.36 16.15 11.25
N ILE A 11 8.88 15.98 10.01
CA ILE A 11 8.61 14.65 9.46
C ILE A 11 9.93 13.88 9.40
N ASN A 12 9.99 12.76 10.11
CA ASN A 12 11.15 11.89 10.22
C ASN A 12 10.85 10.43 9.85
N THR A 13 9.58 10.12 9.56
CA THR A 13 9.12 8.77 9.27
C THR A 13 8.33 8.72 7.98
N VAL A 14 8.60 7.70 7.16
CA VAL A 14 7.87 7.42 5.93
C VAL A 14 7.15 6.08 6.08
N LEU A 15 5.83 6.10 5.96
CA LEU A 15 5.00 4.91 5.89
C LEU A 15 4.72 4.60 4.42
N PHE A 16 4.90 3.37 4.02
CA PHE A 16 4.67 2.93 2.64
C PHE A 16 3.52 1.92 2.58
N ASP A 17 2.66 2.07 1.58
CA ASP A 17 1.95 0.91 1.06
C ASP A 17 2.93 -0.04 0.35
N PHE A 18 2.47 -1.24 0.03
CA PHE A 18 3.33 -2.28 -0.53
C PHE A 18 3.08 -2.52 -2.02
N ASP A 19 1.86 -2.94 -2.37
CA ASP A 19 1.47 -3.29 -3.74
C ASP A 19 1.23 -2.02 -4.56
N GLY A 20 1.82 -1.92 -5.76
CA GLY A 20 1.68 -0.70 -6.58
C GLY A 20 2.54 0.48 -6.12
N THR A 21 3.15 0.39 -4.93
CA THR A 21 3.99 1.43 -4.34
C THR A 21 5.47 1.02 -4.30
N LEU A 22 5.79 -0.03 -3.55
CA LEU A 22 7.15 -0.58 -3.44
C LEU A 22 7.39 -1.67 -4.46
N VAL A 23 6.40 -2.53 -4.65
CA VAL A 23 6.47 -3.75 -5.45
C VAL A 23 5.40 -3.73 -6.52
N ASP A 24 5.81 -3.95 -7.76
CA ASP A 24 4.93 -4.15 -8.90
C ASP A 24 4.38 -5.57 -8.86
N THR A 25 3.20 -5.69 -8.30
CA THR A 25 2.42 -6.92 -8.23
C THR A 25 1.27 -6.94 -9.23
N ASN A 26 1.20 -5.97 -10.12
CA ASN A 26 0.06 -5.78 -11.02
C ASN A 26 -0.17 -7.00 -11.91
N ASP A 27 0.90 -7.50 -12.56
CA ASP A 27 0.80 -8.64 -13.47
C ASP A 27 0.28 -9.88 -12.76
N VAL A 28 0.80 -10.20 -11.58
CA VAL A 28 0.36 -11.38 -10.82
C VAL A 28 -1.04 -11.20 -10.24
N ILE A 29 -1.41 -9.99 -9.82
CA ILE A 29 -2.77 -9.68 -9.33
C ILE A 29 -3.78 -9.86 -10.47
N VAL A 30 -3.54 -9.25 -11.63
CA VAL A 30 -4.41 -9.38 -12.80
C VAL A 30 -4.55 -10.84 -13.23
N ALA A 31 -3.43 -11.56 -13.37
CA ALA A 31 -3.44 -12.96 -13.75
C ALA A 31 -4.19 -13.84 -12.74
N SER A 32 -4.04 -13.57 -11.43
CA SER A 32 -4.75 -14.30 -10.38
C SER A 32 -6.27 -14.05 -10.42
N TRP A 33 -6.70 -12.81 -10.68
CA TRP A 33 -8.09 -12.49 -10.89
C TRP A 33 -8.64 -13.21 -12.14
N GLN A 34 -7.94 -13.15 -13.27
CA GLN A 34 -8.34 -13.86 -14.50
C GLN A 34 -8.48 -15.35 -14.28
N HIS A 35 -7.50 -15.95 -13.56
CA HIS A 35 -7.58 -17.38 -13.19
C HIS A 35 -8.81 -17.67 -12.33
N THR A 36 -9.13 -16.83 -11.36
CA THR A 36 -10.28 -17.02 -10.47
C THR A 36 -11.61 -16.83 -11.19
N TYR A 37 -11.74 -15.82 -12.06
CA TYR A 37 -12.91 -15.64 -12.91
C TYR A 37 -13.10 -16.83 -13.86
N MET A 38 -12.03 -17.31 -14.49
CA MET A 38 -12.10 -18.49 -15.35
C MET A 38 -12.54 -19.73 -14.58
N HIS A 39 -12.05 -19.90 -13.34
CA HIS A 39 -12.38 -21.03 -12.48
C HIS A 39 -13.87 -21.07 -12.12
N TYR A 40 -14.45 -19.95 -11.67
CA TYR A 40 -15.83 -19.92 -11.16
C TYR A 40 -16.87 -19.54 -12.23
N LEU A 41 -16.50 -18.69 -13.19
CA LEU A 41 -17.46 -18.14 -14.18
C LEU A 41 -17.21 -18.63 -15.61
N GLY A 42 -16.10 -19.36 -15.86
CA GLY A 42 -15.75 -19.89 -17.19
C GLY A 42 -15.45 -18.82 -18.22
N ARG A 43 -15.09 -17.62 -17.81
CA ARG A 43 -14.76 -16.47 -18.68
C ARG A 43 -13.70 -15.59 -18.06
N GLU A 44 -13.01 -14.82 -18.91
CA GLU A 44 -12.15 -13.71 -18.47
C GLU A 44 -12.99 -12.46 -18.22
N GLU A 45 -12.46 -11.56 -17.40
CA GLU A 45 -13.01 -10.24 -17.14
C GLU A 45 -12.13 -9.13 -17.75
N THR A 46 -12.70 -7.92 -17.89
CA THR A 46 -11.96 -6.78 -18.42
C THR A 46 -10.92 -6.30 -17.41
N LEU A 47 -9.81 -5.76 -17.93
CA LEU A 47 -8.76 -5.17 -17.07
C LEU A 47 -9.33 -4.04 -16.18
N GLU A 48 -10.21 -3.21 -16.74
CA GLU A 48 -10.88 -2.12 -16.02
C GLU A 48 -11.64 -2.63 -14.78
N LYS A 49 -12.40 -3.73 -14.93
CA LYS A 49 -13.12 -4.32 -13.81
C LYS A 49 -12.18 -4.89 -12.75
N ILE A 50 -11.10 -5.54 -13.17
CA ILE A 50 -10.10 -6.11 -12.26
C ILE A 50 -9.36 -5.00 -11.50
N THR A 51 -8.93 -3.95 -12.19
CA THR A 51 -8.19 -2.84 -11.56
C THR A 51 -9.06 -2.01 -10.63
N ALA A 52 -10.39 -1.97 -10.84
CA ALA A 52 -11.31 -1.34 -9.90
C ALA A 52 -11.36 -2.03 -8.53
N CYS A 53 -10.88 -3.28 -8.42
CA CYS A 53 -10.78 -4.02 -7.16
C CYS A 53 -9.45 -3.79 -6.42
N PHE A 54 -8.51 -3.06 -7.01
CA PHE A 54 -7.19 -2.86 -6.40
C PHE A 54 -7.29 -2.01 -5.12
N GLY A 55 -6.55 -2.44 -4.08
CA GLY A 55 -6.57 -1.80 -2.78
C GLY A 55 -7.72 -2.23 -1.85
N GLU A 56 -8.76 -2.87 -2.38
CA GLU A 56 -9.84 -3.44 -1.55
C GLU A 56 -9.37 -4.69 -0.78
N PRO A 57 -9.94 -4.95 0.42
CA PRO A 57 -9.72 -6.21 1.12
C PRO A 57 -10.22 -7.40 0.29
N LEU A 58 -9.33 -8.38 0.06
CA LEU A 58 -9.57 -9.49 -0.86
C LEU A 58 -10.88 -10.25 -0.57
N LEU A 59 -11.19 -10.56 0.69
CA LEU A 59 -12.39 -11.34 1.04
C LEU A 59 -13.69 -10.58 0.72
N LEU A 60 -13.72 -9.27 0.92
CA LEU A 60 -14.89 -8.45 0.58
C LEU A 60 -15.10 -8.42 -0.94
N THR A 61 -14.01 -8.34 -1.69
CA THR A 61 -14.07 -8.40 -3.15
C THR A 61 -14.53 -9.77 -3.63
N MET A 62 -14.03 -10.86 -3.04
CA MET A 62 -14.45 -12.22 -3.38
C MET A 62 -15.94 -12.46 -3.13
N GLU A 63 -16.47 -11.99 -2.00
CA GLU A 63 -17.89 -12.08 -1.68
C GLU A 63 -18.77 -11.36 -2.71
N ARG A 64 -18.33 -10.17 -3.16
CA ARG A 64 -19.02 -9.37 -4.17
C ARG A 64 -18.96 -10.01 -5.57
N GLU A 65 -17.79 -10.48 -5.99
CA GLU A 65 -17.56 -10.96 -7.35
C GLU A 65 -18.04 -12.40 -7.58
N PHE A 66 -18.08 -13.24 -6.53
CA PHE A 66 -18.50 -14.64 -6.60
C PHE A 66 -19.63 -14.95 -5.61
N PRO A 67 -20.83 -14.32 -5.78
CA PRO A 67 -21.93 -14.51 -4.84
C PRO A 67 -22.35 -15.98 -4.77
N GLY A 68 -22.41 -16.52 -3.53
CA GLY A 68 -22.75 -17.92 -3.28
C GLY A 68 -21.55 -18.87 -3.20
N VAL A 69 -20.33 -18.38 -3.41
CA VAL A 69 -19.08 -19.08 -3.11
C VAL A 69 -18.55 -18.58 -1.76
N ASP A 70 -17.97 -19.47 -0.96
CA ASP A 70 -17.29 -19.05 0.27
C ASP A 70 -16.11 -18.11 -0.08
N PRO A 71 -16.05 -16.89 0.49
CA PRO A 71 -14.99 -15.93 0.19
C PRO A 71 -13.59 -16.47 0.47
N GLU A 72 -13.41 -17.30 1.50
CA GLU A 72 -12.09 -17.90 1.78
C GLU A 72 -11.73 -18.97 0.75
N GLU A 73 -12.70 -19.75 0.26
CA GLU A 73 -12.46 -20.72 -0.82
C GLU A 73 -12.02 -20.04 -2.10
N SER A 74 -12.72 -18.98 -2.53
CA SER A 74 -12.36 -18.23 -3.73
C SER A 74 -11.03 -17.46 -3.57
N ALA A 75 -10.78 -16.92 -2.38
CA ALA A 75 -9.49 -16.29 -2.07
C ALA A 75 -8.34 -17.31 -2.08
N GLU A 76 -8.55 -18.57 -1.69
CA GLU A 76 -7.50 -19.58 -1.75
C GLU A 76 -7.17 -19.98 -3.20
N VAL A 77 -8.14 -20.03 -4.12
CA VAL A 77 -7.89 -20.22 -5.56
C VAL A 77 -6.99 -19.09 -6.09
N TYR A 78 -7.33 -17.85 -5.75
CA TYR A 78 -6.55 -16.66 -6.11
C TYR A 78 -5.13 -16.68 -5.53
N ARG A 79 -4.98 -16.92 -4.20
CA ARG A 79 -3.70 -16.94 -3.50
C ARG A 79 -2.79 -18.08 -3.98
N ARG A 80 -3.37 -19.23 -4.32
CA ARG A 80 -2.61 -20.36 -4.87
C ARG A 80 -1.96 -19.99 -6.20
N TYR A 81 -2.69 -19.35 -7.10
CA TYR A 81 -2.15 -18.86 -8.35
C TYR A 81 -1.03 -17.84 -8.11
N GLN A 82 -1.24 -16.89 -7.22
CA GLN A 82 -0.18 -15.94 -6.84
C GLN A 82 1.08 -16.63 -6.34
N ARG A 83 0.95 -17.61 -5.45
CA ARG A 83 2.13 -18.34 -4.92
C ARG A 83 2.90 -19.09 -6.00
N GLU A 84 2.21 -19.61 -6.99
CA GLU A 84 2.81 -20.37 -8.08
C GLU A 84 3.58 -19.49 -9.08
N TYR A 85 3.04 -18.31 -9.40
CA TYR A 85 3.57 -17.44 -10.45
C TYR A 85 4.25 -16.16 -9.95
N ALA A 86 4.31 -15.93 -8.65
CA ALA A 86 4.88 -14.72 -8.10
C ALA A 86 6.33 -14.46 -8.51
N ASP A 87 7.16 -15.50 -8.51
CA ASP A 87 8.61 -15.39 -8.80
C ASP A 87 8.86 -14.92 -10.24
N GLU A 88 7.92 -15.15 -11.16
CA GLU A 88 8.02 -14.78 -12.56
C GLU A 88 7.41 -13.39 -12.84
N LEU A 89 6.34 -13.03 -12.14
CA LEU A 89 5.51 -11.88 -12.46
C LEU A 89 5.72 -10.67 -11.55
N VAL A 90 6.22 -10.89 -10.33
CA VAL A 90 6.40 -9.79 -9.35
C VAL A 90 7.76 -9.14 -9.52
N LYS A 91 7.80 -7.80 -9.47
CA LYS A 91 9.02 -7.01 -9.62
C LYS A 91 9.04 -5.90 -8.56
N ILE A 92 10.22 -5.46 -8.17
CA ILE A 92 10.35 -4.21 -7.43
C ILE A 92 10.33 -3.04 -8.43
N PHE A 93 9.65 -1.95 -8.09
CA PHE A 93 9.66 -0.78 -8.98
C PHE A 93 11.08 -0.20 -9.13
N PRO A 94 11.45 0.23 -10.35
CA PRO A 94 12.75 0.88 -10.57
C PRO A 94 12.94 2.08 -9.65
N GLY A 95 14.12 2.21 -9.03
CA GLY A 95 14.44 3.32 -8.13
C GLY A 95 14.01 3.14 -6.67
N ILE A 96 13.21 2.13 -6.34
CA ILE A 96 12.76 1.91 -4.94
C ILE A 96 13.92 1.52 -4.02
N LYS A 97 14.81 0.63 -4.45
CA LYS A 97 15.96 0.25 -3.60
C LYS A 97 16.87 1.43 -3.31
N GLU A 98 17.14 2.24 -4.31
CA GLU A 98 17.92 3.46 -4.22
C GLU A 98 17.27 4.46 -3.26
N LEU A 99 15.95 4.65 -3.38
CA LEU A 99 15.19 5.51 -2.47
C LEU A 99 15.27 5.04 -1.01
N LEU A 100 15.05 3.74 -0.76
CA LEU A 100 15.13 3.17 0.60
C LEU A 100 16.52 3.35 1.21
N GLU A 101 17.58 3.19 0.41
CA GLU A 101 18.94 3.48 0.86
C GLU A 101 19.16 4.95 1.19
N GLU A 102 18.66 5.86 0.34
CA GLU A 102 18.78 7.30 0.57
C GLU A 102 18.03 7.75 1.83
N LEU A 103 16.80 7.28 2.01
CA LEU A 103 16.01 7.54 3.22
C LEU A 103 16.75 7.07 4.48
N LYS A 104 17.27 5.84 4.45
CA LYS A 104 18.05 5.29 5.57
C LYS A 104 19.30 6.11 5.86
N LYS A 105 20.08 6.49 4.84
CA LYS A 105 21.26 7.35 4.96
C LYS A 105 20.92 8.74 5.50
N ALA A 106 19.75 9.29 5.15
CA ALA A 106 19.25 10.55 5.64
C ALA A 106 18.64 10.47 7.05
N GLY A 107 18.55 9.27 7.64
CA GLY A 107 18.06 9.07 9.00
C GLY A 107 16.54 8.99 9.13
N TYR A 108 15.81 8.78 8.02
CA TYR A 108 14.37 8.53 8.08
C TYR A 108 14.09 7.13 8.59
N ARG A 109 13.07 7.03 9.44
CA ARG A 109 12.46 5.78 9.85
C ARG A 109 11.45 5.34 8.79
N MET A 110 11.27 4.04 8.60
CA MET A 110 10.35 3.52 7.59
C MET A 110 9.47 2.42 8.16
N GLY A 111 8.18 2.46 7.82
CA GLY A 111 7.19 1.45 8.15
C GLY A 111 6.36 1.04 6.93
N ILE A 112 5.70 -0.11 7.02
CA ILE A 112 4.78 -0.61 5.98
C ILE A 112 3.36 -0.64 6.53
N VAL A 113 2.38 -0.17 5.73
CA VAL A 113 0.95 -0.27 6.02
C VAL A 113 0.25 -0.83 4.79
N THR A 114 -0.08 -2.12 4.80
CA THR A 114 -0.56 -2.85 3.62
C THR A 114 -1.84 -3.64 3.87
N SER A 115 -2.66 -3.81 2.82
CA SER A 115 -3.82 -4.71 2.82
C SER A 115 -3.44 -6.19 2.55
N ARG A 116 -2.15 -6.47 2.38
CA ARG A 116 -1.60 -7.81 2.15
C ARG A 116 -1.48 -8.59 3.47
N THR A 117 -1.49 -9.93 3.40
CA THR A 117 -1.15 -10.79 4.53
C THR A 117 0.35 -10.68 4.87
N ARG A 118 0.70 -10.88 6.12
CA ARG A 118 2.07 -10.81 6.64
C ARG A 118 3.01 -11.79 5.95
N GLU A 119 2.56 -13.02 5.76
CA GLU A 119 3.32 -14.04 5.06
C GLU A 119 3.69 -13.61 3.64
N SER A 120 2.71 -13.14 2.88
CA SER A 120 2.89 -12.73 1.50
C SER A 120 3.78 -11.47 1.39
N ALA A 121 3.61 -10.47 2.27
CA ALA A 121 4.46 -9.30 2.30
C ALA A 121 5.92 -9.68 2.61
N ARG A 122 6.16 -10.50 3.64
CA ARG A 122 7.50 -10.97 4.00
C ARG A 122 8.17 -11.72 2.86
N ARG A 123 7.46 -12.61 2.16
CA ARG A 123 8.01 -13.34 1.01
C ARG A 123 8.63 -12.38 -0.02
N TYR A 124 7.92 -11.31 -0.37
CA TYR A 124 8.43 -10.34 -1.36
C TYR A 124 9.51 -9.43 -0.76
N MET A 125 9.41 -9.07 0.51
CA MET A 125 10.49 -8.34 1.19
C MET A 125 11.80 -9.13 1.16
N ASP A 126 11.74 -10.44 1.40
CA ASP A 126 12.89 -11.32 1.37
C ASP A 126 13.41 -11.49 -0.07
N MET A 127 12.50 -11.72 -1.04
CA MET A 127 12.84 -11.84 -2.47
C MET A 127 13.64 -10.64 -2.97
N PHE A 128 13.25 -9.44 -2.59
CA PHE A 128 13.90 -8.20 -3.03
C PHE A 128 14.99 -7.68 -2.08
N GLY A 129 15.13 -8.30 -0.89
CA GLY A 129 16.12 -7.89 0.11
C GLY A 129 15.83 -6.54 0.75
N ILE A 130 14.55 -6.11 0.81
CA ILE A 130 14.16 -4.81 1.33
C ILE A 130 13.73 -4.82 2.80
N GLY A 131 13.56 -6.00 3.40
CA GLY A 131 13.16 -6.15 4.80
C GLY A 131 13.95 -5.31 5.80
N PRO A 132 15.29 -5.23 5.71
CA PRO A 132 16.14 -4.49 6.66
C PRO A 132 15.98 -2.95 6.66
N TYR A 133 15.16 -2.39 5.77
CA TYR A 133 14.87 -0.97 5.75
C TYR A 133 13.70 -0.58 6.67
N PHE A 134 12.80 -1.50 6.98
CA PHE A 134 11.56 -1.22 7.70
C PHE A 134 11.66 -1.63 9.17
N GLU A 135 11.19 -0.73 10.06
CA GLU A 135 11.17 -0.97 11.50
C GLU A 135 9.94 -1.77 11.92
N ASP A 136 8.79 -1.50 11.30
CA ASP A 136 7.55 -2.24 11.57
C ASP A 136 6.70 -2.39 10.30
N MET A 137 5.74 -3.32 10.38
CA MET A 137 4.78 -3.59 9.32
C MET A 137 3.41 -3.89 9.92
N VAL A 138 2.40 -3.15 9.46
CA VAL A 138 0.98 -3.40 9.71
C VAL A 138 0.36 -4.00 8.45
N THR A 139 -0.32 -5.12 8.61
CA THR A 139 -0.94 -5.93 7.55
C THR A 139 -2.45 -6.03 7.76
N CYS A 140 -3.19 -6.61 6.82
CA CYS A 140 -4.63 -6.83 7.00
C CYS A 140 -4.97 -7.73 8.19
N GLU A 141 -4.01 -8.50 8.72
CA GLU A 141 -4.22 -9.40 9.86
C GLU A 141 -4.09 -8.68 11.21
N ASP A 142 -3.55 -7.46 11.23
CA ASP A 142 -3.26 -6.71 12.46
C ASP A 142 -4.42 -5.79 12.86
N THR A 143 -5.38 -5.52 11.97
CA THR A 143 -6.50 -4.59 12.20
C THR A 143 -7.85 -5.21 11.85
N HIS A 144 -8.90 -4.79 12.55
CA HIS A 144 -10.27 -5.24 12.25
C HIS A 144 -10.91 -4.41 11.15
N ILE A 145 -10.50 -3.17 11.01
CA ILE A 145 -10.98 -2.24 9.99
C ILE A 145 -9.78 -1.85 9.12
N HIS A 146 -9.97 -1.97 7.81
CA HIS A 146 -8.90 -1.77 6.83
C HIS A 146 -8.96 -0.37 6.21
N LYS A 147 -7.95 -0.02 5.41
CA LYS A 147 -7.97 1.18 4.57
C LYS A 147 -9.31 1.27 3.81
N PRO A 148 -9.98 2.40 3.76
CA PRO A 148 -9.55 3.77 4.06
C PRO A 148 -9.73 4.22 5.52
N ASN A 149 -10.06 3.33 6.46
CA ASN A 149 -10.12 3.65 7.87
C ASN A 149 -8.71 3.99 8.39
N PRO A 150 -8.54 4.93 9.34
CA PRO A 150 -7.22 5.32 9.85
C PRO A 150 -6.55 4.26 10.73
N GLU A 151 -7.27 3.24 11.20
CA GLU A 151 -6.77 2.24 12.16
C GLU A 151 -5.41 1.63 11.77
N PRO A 152 -5.15 1.21 10.49
CA PRO A 152 -3.86 0.64 10.12
C PRO A 152 -2.68 1.61 10.28
N ILE A 153 -2.88 2.88 9.90
CA ILE A 153 -1.84 3.90 10.07
C ILE A 153 -1.64 4.21 11.56
N LEU A 154 -2.71 4.44 12.32
CA LEU A 154 -2.65 4.73 13.75
C LEU A 154 -1.95 3.61 14.52
N LEU A 155 -2.23 2.35 14.19
CA LEU A 155 -1.53 1.20 14.77
C LEU A 155 -0.03 1.20 14.43
N CYS A 156 0.33 1.55 13.19
CA CYS A 156 1.74 1.64 12.79
C CYS A 156 2.47 2.76 13.54
N LEU A 157 1.83 3.93 13.69
CA LEU A 157 2.37 5.04 14.47
C LEU A 157 2.59 4.65 15.94
N ASP A 158 1.60 3.97 16.57
CA ASP A 158 1.70 3.50 17.95
C ASP A 158 2.86 2.51 18.13
N LYS A 159 2.98 1.52 17.27
CA LYS A 159 4.08 0.54 17.28
C LYS A 159 5.46 1.20 17.12
N MET A 160 5.54 2.22 16.29
CA MET A 160 6.78 2.97 16.07
C MET A 160 7.02 4.06 17.13
N GLY A 161 6.04 4.35 17.99
CA GLY A 161 6.15 5.36 19.05
C GLY A 161 6.27 6.79 18.52
N ILE A 162 5.55 7.11 17.42
CA ILE A 162 5.56 8.43 16.76
C ILE A 162 4.15 9.00 16.66
N THR A 163 4.05 10.28 16.36
CA THR A 163 2.78 10.99 16.13
C THR A 163 2.51 11.19 14.64
N ALA A 164 1.27 11.54 14.31
CA ALA A 164 0.85 11.75 12.92
C ALA A 164 1.68 12.87 12.23
N GLU A 165 2.01 13.94 12.96
CA GLU A 165 2.78 15.05 12.41
C GLU A 165 4.25 14.70 12.10
N GLU A 166 4.74 13.55 12.60
CA GLU A 166 6.11 13.06 12.35
C GLU A 166 6.17 12.11 11.15
N ALA A 167 5.02 11.75 10.57
CA ALA A 167 4.91 10.77 9.50
C ALA A 167 4.38 11.34 8.19
N ILE A 168 4.71 10.66 7.09
CA ILE A 168 4.10 10.83 5.77
C ILE A 168 3.78 9.45 5.21
N MET A 169 2.58 9.29 4.61
CA MET A 169 2.15 8.05 3.96
C MET A 169 2.35 8.14 2.46
N VAL A 170 2.98 7.14 1.88
CA VAL A 170 3.19 6.99 0.43
C VAL A 170 2.40 5.79 -0.06
N GLY A 171 1.52 5.99 -1.03
CA GLY A 171 0.66 4.95 -1.58
C GLY A 171 0.22 5.23 -3.01
N ASP A 172 -0.29 4.21 -3.70
CA ASP A 172 -0.71 4.29 -5.09
C ASP A 172 -2.24 4.41 -5.25
N SER A 173 -2.99 4.16 -4.19
CA SER A 173 -4.44 4.05 -4.24
C SER A 173 -5.17 5.15 -3.46
N PRO A 174 -6.41 5.48 -3.86
CA PRO A 174 -7.27 6.35 -3.08
C PRO A 174 -7.56 5.84 -1.66
N PHE A 175 -7.46 4.52 -1.43
CA PHE A 175 -7.59 3.92 -0.10
C PHE A 175 -6.44 4.34 0.83
N ASP A 176 -5.22 4.44 0.31
CA ASP A 176 -4.05 4.90 1.06
C ASP A 176 -4.16 6.36 1.43
N ILE A 177 -4.50 7.19 0.42
CA ILE A 177 -4.64 8.63 0.60
C ILE A 177 -5.73 8.95 1.60
N LYS A 178 -6.91 8.31 1.48
CA LYS A 178 -8.00 8.54 2.42
C LYS A 178 -7.69 8.02 3.82
N CYS A 179 -6.97 6.90 3.93
CA CYS A 179 -6.48 6.38 5.21
C CYS A 179 -5.55 7.40 5.89
N ALA A 180 -4.62 7.98 5.13
CA ALA A 180 -3.70 9.01 5.62
C ALA A 180 -4.47 10.26 6.07
N ASN A 181 -5.39 10.78 5.24
CA ASN A 181 -6.21 11.93 5.57
C ASN A 181 -7.02 11.71 6.86
N ASN A 182 -7.62 10.52 7.01
CA ASN A 182 -8.40 10.17 8.19
C ASN A 182 -7.53 10.00 9.45
N ALA A 183 -6.24 9.67 9.28
CA ALA A 183 -5.25 9.57 10.36
C ALA A 183 -4.52 10.90 10.62
N GLU A 184 -4.88 11.99 9.92
CA GLU A 184 -4.20 13.30 9.98
C GLU A 184 -2.70 13.23 9.63
N VAL A 185 -2.31 12.24 8.81
CA VAL A 185 -0.97 12.05 8.28
C VAL A 185 -0.89 12.64 6.88
N LYS A 186 0.20 13.33 6.56
CA LYS A 186 0.44 13.81 5.19
C LYS A 186 0.52 12.66 4.20
N SER A 187 0.04 12.89 2.97
CA SER A 187 -0.07 11.86 1.95
C SER A 187 0.69 12.20 0.67
N VAL A 188 1.28 11.17 0.07
CA VAL A 188 1.94 11.22 -1.24
C VAL A 188 1.33 10.13 -2.12
N LEU A 189 0.72 10.54 -3.22
CA LEU A 189 0.26 9.64 -4.26
C LEU A 189 1.41 9.35 -5.23
N VAL A 190 1.63 8.07 -5.54
CA VAL A 190 2.60 7.69 -6.59
C VAL A 190 1.90 7.49 -7.93
N ASP A 191 2.51 7.96 -9.03
CA ASP A 191 1.93 7.96 -10.37
C ASP A 191 2.57 6.92 -11.33
N TRP A 192 3.35 5.96 -10.78
CA TRP A 192 3.85 4.82 -11.57
C TRP A 192 2.95 3.57 -11.49
N ARG A 193 1.75 3.74 -10.94
CA ARG A 193 0.70 2.71 -10.89
C ARG A 193 0.19 2.32 -12.28
N ILE A 194 -0.54 1.21 -12.39
CA ILE A 194 -1.29 0.89 -13.62
C ILE A 194 -2.26 2.03 -13.93
N THR A 195 -2.05 2.69 -15.07
CA THR A 195 -2.99 3.67 -15.62
C THR A 195 -4.26 2.96 -16.10
N GLY A 196 -5.43 3.42 -15.67
CA GLY A 196 -6.73 2.86 -16.09
C GLY A 196 -7.57 2.31 -14.94
N CYS A 197 -7.15 2.45 -13.69
CA CYS A 197 -8.09 2.34 -12.58
C CYS A 197 -9.18 3.39 -12.82
N GLY A 198 -10.42 2.93 -13.02
CA GLY A 198 -11.60 3.78 -13.20
C GLY A 198 -11.73 4.83 -12.08
N GLU A 199 -12.72 5.72 -12.20
CA GLU A 199 -13.00 6.68 -11.12
C GLU A 199 -13.04 5.96 -9.77
N SER A 200 -12.23 6.45 -8.83
CA SER A 200 -12.15 5.88 -7.49
C SER A 200 -13.54 5.81 -6.85
N PRO A 201 -13.93 4.66 -6.27
CA PRO A 201 -15.16 4.59 -5.48
C PRO A 201 -15.09 5.43 -4.20
N ILE A 202 -13.92 6.00 -3.87
CA ILE A 202 -13.70 6.83 -2.69
C ILE A 202 -13.71 8.29 -3.12
N ALA A 203 -14.82 8.97 -2.82
CA ALA A 203 -14.91 10.41 -2.95
C ALA A 203 -14.00 11.12 -1.94
N ASP A 204 -13.48 12.29 -2.30
CA ASP A 204 -12.73 13.20 -1.42
C ASP A 204 -11.38 12.66 -0.88
N ALA A 205 -10.71 11.79 -1.62
CA ALA A 205 -9.31 11.46 -1.34
C ALA A 205 -8.43 12.54 -2.01
N ALA A 206 -8.00 13.54 -1.25
CA ALA A 206 -7.09 14.58 -1.72
C ALA A 206 -5.69 14.33 -1.15
N GLU A 207 -4.73 14.09 -2.03
CA GLU A 207 -3.32 13.95 -1.68
C GLU A 207 -2.68 15.32 -1.42
N ASP A 208 -1.70 15.35 -0.50
CA ASP A 208 -0.88 16.55 -0.29
C ASP A 208 0.16 16.72 -1.40
N TYR A 209 0.68 15.62 -1.92
CA TYR A 209 1.70 15.57 -2.96
C TYR A 209 1.47 14.40 -3.92
N THR A 210 1.93 14.58 -5.18
CA THR A 210 2.04 13.52 -6.18
C THR A 210 3.48 13.43 -6.65
N ILE A 211 3.99 12.22 -6.87
CA ILE A 211 5.32 11.96 -7.40
C ILE A 211 5.24 10.96 -8.55
N ALA A 212 6.00 11.19 -9.62
CA ALA A 212 6.07 10.33 -10.79
C ALA A 212 7.24 9.33 -10.74
N GLU A 213 8.26 9.62 -9.94
CA GLU A 213 9.43 8.77 -9.75
C GLU A 213 9.81 8.67 -8.26
N PRO A 214 10.33 7.51 -7.79
CA PRO A 214 10.69 7.33 -6.38
C PRO A 214 11.63 8.41 -5.82
N ALA A 215 12.61 8.86 -6.61
CA ALA A 215 13.58 9.87 -6.18
C ALA A 215 12.94 11.23 -5.79
N GLU A 216 11.78 11.56 -6.34
CA GLU A 216 11.07 12.82 -6.05
C GLU A 216 10.58 12.88 -4.59
N LEU A 217 10.45 11.74 -3.90
CA LEU A 217 10.08 11.71 -2.49
C LEU A 217 11.07 12.49 -1.61
N MET A 218 12.36 12.43 -1.93
CA MET A 218 13.37 13.19 -1.20
C MET A 218 13.17 14.71 -1.33
N GLU A 219 12.69 15.20 -2.47
CA GLU A 219 12.36 16.60 -2.66
C GLU A 219 11.09 16.99 -1.89
N VAL A 220 10.07 16.13 -1.87
CA VAL A 220 8.88 16.34 -1.04
C VAL A 220 9.28 16.45 0.43
N LEU A 221 10.12 15.53 0.92
CA LEU A 221 10.59 15.54 2.32
C LEU A 221 11.41 16.77 2.67
N LYS A 222 12.23 17.28 1.76
CA LYS A 222 12.92 18.56 1.93
C LYS A 222 11.94 19.71 2.03
N LYS A 223 10.92 19.76 1.17
CA LYS A 223 9.92 20.82 1.13
C LYS A 223 9.07 20.87 2.40
N VAL A 224 8.64 19.71 2.95
CA VAL A 224 7.82 19.66 4.17
C VAL A 224 8.61 19.92 5.45
N ASN A 225 9.92 19.73 5.42
CA ASN A 225 10.81 19.96 6.57
C ASN A 225 11.46 21.34 6.58
N GLY A 226 11.26 22.13 5.53
CA GLY A 226 11.63 23.54 5.45
C GLY A 226 12.89 24.00 5.14
#